data_305ddf716a1f245ee8c7d42e78df8c2e
#
_entry.id   305ddf716a1f245ee8c7d42e78df8c2e
#
_cell.length_a   1.000
_cell.length_b   1.000
_cell.length_c   1.000
_cell.angle_alpha   90.00
_cell.angle_beta   90.00
_cell.angle_gamma   90.00
#
_symmetry.space_group_name_H-M   'P 1'
#
loop_
_entity.id
_entity.type
_entity.pdbx_description
1 polymer ?
#
loop_
_entity_poly.entity_id
_entity_poly.type
_entity_poly.pdbx_seq_one_letter_code
_entity_poly.pdbx_strand_id
1 'polypeptide(L)' 'MDHKESIREFERLLGREADHAHEAAIELEALVSILPSEKARQLAQLHVKASHKQSKEFRDLAQKVKEN' A
#
# COMPACT_ATOMS: atom_id res chain seq x y z
N MET A 1 -10.98 -4.04 25.46
CA MET A 1 -9.91 -4.71 24.67
C MET A 1 -8.61 -4.61 25.43
N ASP A 2 -7.91 -5.71 25.66
CA ASP A 2 -6.64 -5.61 26.34
C ASP A 2 -5.54 -5.07 25.43
N HIS A 3 -4.38 -4.82 26.00
CA HIS A 3 -3.26 -4.20 25.28
C HIS A 3 -2.76 -5.05 24.11
N LYS A 4 -2.67 -6.36 24.31
CA LYS A 4 -2.21 -7.28 23.27
C LYS A 4 -3.22 -7.39 22.13
N GLU A 5 -4.49 -7.40 22.44
CA GLU A 5 -5.55 -7.44 21.43
C GLU A 5 -5.55 -6.18 20.58
N SER A 6 -5.33 -5.03 21.20
CA SER A 6 -5.25 -3.76 20.49
C SER A 6 -4.10 -3.75 19.49
N ILE A 7 -2.94 -4.27 19.88
CA ILE A 7 -1.76 -4.35 19.02
C ILE A 7 -2.03 -5.30 17.84
N ARG A 8 -2.60 -6.47 18.12
CA ARG A 8 -2.93 -7.44 17.06
C ARG A 8 -3.93 -6.88 16.06
N GLU A 9 -4.95 -6.18 16.55
CA GLU A 9 -5.95 -5.57 15.69
C GLU A 9 -5.33 -4.48 14.81
N PHE A 10 -4.45 -3.68 15.39
CA PHE A 10 -3.74 -2.64 14.65
C PHE A 10 -2.85 -3.23 13.55
N GLU A 11 -2.11 -4.30 13.87
CA GLU A 11 -1.29 -5.01 12.88
C GLU A 11 -2.14 -5.56 11.75
N ARG A 12 -3.28 -6.16 12.08
CA ARG A 12 -4.19 -6.72 11.10
C ARG A 12 -4.69 -5.65 10.13
N LEU A 13 -5.08 -4.50 10.66
CA LEU A 13 -5.57 -3.39 9.84
C LEU A 13 -4.48 -2.81 8.96
N LEU A 14 -3.26 -2.68 9.48
CA LEU A 14 -2.13 -2.19 8.68
C LEU A 14 -1.77 -3.17 7.56
N GLY A 15 -1.80 -4.47 7.84
CA GLY A 15 -1.59 -5.49 6.81
C GLY A 15 -2.64 -5.42 5.71
N ARG A 16 -3.87 -5.20 6.07
CA ARG A 16 -4.98 -5.04 5.13
C ARG A 16 -4.79 -3.80 4.25
N GLU A 17 -4.38 -2.69 4.85
CA GLU A 17 -4.08 -1.46 4.11
C GLU A 17 -2.91 -1.66 3.14
N ALA A 18 -1.88 -2.37 3.58
CA ALA A 18 -0.73 -2.67 2.73
C ALA A 18 -1.14 -3.52 1.52
N ASP A 19 -1.98 -4.53 1.73
CA ASP A 19 -2.48 -5.38 0.66
C ASP A 19 -3.33 -4.59 -0.33
N HIS A 20 -4.19 -3.71 0.17
CA HIS A 20 -5.01 -2.82 -0.66
C HIS A 20 -4.15 -1.93 -1.54
N ALA A 21 -3.13 -1.31 -0.96
CA ALA A 21 -2.24 -0.43 -1.71
C ALA A 21 -1.49 -1.21 -2.79
N HIS A 22 -1.05 -2.42 -2.48
CA HIS A 22 -0.35 -3.28 -3.43
C HIS A 22 -1.27 -3.70 -4.59
N GLU A 23 -2.49 -4.14 -4.29
CA GLU A 23 -3.48 -4.53 -5.30
C GLU A 23 -3.84 -3.36 -6.21
N ALA A 24 -4.06 -2.19 -5.62
CA ALA A 24 -4.36 -0.98 -6.40
C ALA A 24 -3.21 -0.63 -7.34
N ALA A 25 -1.96 -0.78 -6.89
CA ALA A 25 -0.79 -0.52 -7.72
C ALA A 25 -0.74 -1.48 -8.92
N ILE A 26 -1.01 -2.77 -8.70
CA ILE A 26 -1.02 -3.77 -9.77
C ILE A 26 -2.10 -3.44 -10.81
N GLU A 27 -3.30 -3.11 -10.36
CA GLU A 27 -4.42 -2.75 -11.25
C GLU A 27 -4.11 -1.50 -12.07
N LEU A 28 -3.56 -0.48 -11.42
CA LEU A 28 -3.18 0.76 -12.10
C LEU A 28 -2.06 0.52 -13.11
N GLU A 29 -1.08 -0.28 -12.75
CA GLU A 29 0.04 -0.60 -13.63
C GLU A 29 -0.44 -1.27 -14.91
N ALA A 30 -1.43 -2.16 -14.82
CA ALA A 30 -2.01 -2.83 -15.97
C ALA A 30 -2.67 -1.83 -16.94
N LEU A 31 -3.14 -0.69 -16.44
CA LEU A 31 -3.81 0.32 -17.25
C LEU A 31 -2.87 1.38 -17.83
N VAL A 32 -1.64 1.49 -17.30
CA VAL A 32 -0.70 2.55 -17.72
C VAL A 32 -0.46 2.55 -19.22
N SER A 33 -0.22 1.37 -19.79
CA SER A 33 0.14 1.26 -21.22
C SER A 33 -0.99 1.64 -22.17
N ILE A 34 -2.24 1.64 -21.70
CA ILE A 34 -3.40 1.98 -22.54
C ILE A 34 -3.86 3.43 -22.39
N LEU A 35 -3.21 4.20 -21.54
CA LEU A 35 -3.53 5.62 -21.39
C LEU A 35 -3.14 6.39 -22.64
N PRO A 36 -3.96 7.41 -23.04
CA PRO A 36 -3.86 8.02 -24.38
C PRO A 36 -2.68 8.95 -24.58
N SER A 37 -2.02 9.43 -23.52
CA SER A 37 -0.91 10.36 -23.69
C SER A 37 0.28 9.96 -22.83
N GLU A 38 1.48 10.38 -23.27
CA GLU A 38 2.70 10.15 -22.51
C GLU A 38 2.64 10.80 -21.13
N LYS A 39 2.10 12.02 -21.07
CA LYS A 39 1.97 12.73 -19.79
C LYS A 39 1.06 11.97 -18.83
N ALA A 40 -0.06 11.45 -19.31
CA ALA A 40 -0.97 10.66 -18.50
C ALA A 40 -0.28 9.38 -17.99
N ARG A 41 0.49 8.71 -18.85
CA ARG A 41 1.25 7.52 -18.45
C ARG A 41 2.28 7.82 -17.37
N GLN A 42 3.01 8.94 -17.51
CA GLN A 42 4.00 9.35 -16.52
C GLN A 42 3.37 9.65 -15.16
N LEU A 43 2.25 10.37 -15.15
CA LEU A 43 1.53 10.67 -13.91
C LEU A 43 0.99 9.40 -13.25
N ALA A 44 0.47 8.48 -14.05
CA ALA A 44 -0.02 7.19 -13.55
C ALA A 44 1.11 6.35 -12.95
N GLN A 45 2.29 6.35 -13.57
CA GLN A 45 3.46 5.64 -13.05
C GLN A 45 3.92 6.21 -11.71
N LEU A 46 3.87 7.53 -11.54
CA LEU A 46 4.19 8.15 -10.27
C LEU A 46 3.24 7.67 -9.16
N HIS A 47 1.96 7.56 -9.50
CA HIS A 47 0.96 7.07 -8.55
C HIS A 47 1.19 5.60 -8.21
N VAL A 48 1.53 4.77 -9.19
CA VAL A 48 1.87 3.35 -8.97
C VAL A 48 3.04 3.21 -8.01
N LYS A 49 4.11 3.99 -8.24
CA LYS A 49 5.28 3.99 -7.34
C LYS A 49 4.91 4.42 -5.94
N ALA A 50 4.09 5.45 -5.80
CA ALA A 50 3.62 5.92 -4.50
C ALA A 50 2.81 4.85 -3.77
N SER A 51 1.97 4.11 -4.48
CA SER A 51 1.17 3.02 -3.91
C SER A 51 2.04 1.87 -3.41
N HIS A 52 3.06 1.48 -4.16
CA HIS A 52 4.01 0.45 -3.71
C HIS A 52 4.79 0.90 -2.47
N LYS A 53 5.24 2.15 -2.47
CA LYS A 53 5.93 2.72 -1.32
C LYS A 53 5.04 2.75 -0.08
N GLN A 54 3.78 3.12 -0.25
CA GLN A 54 2.81 3.15 0.84
C GLN A 54 2.58 1.76 1.42
N SER A 55 2.46 0.74 0.57
CA SER A 55 2.32 -0.65 0.99
C SER A 55 3.49 -1.08 1.88
N LYS A 56 4.71 -0.75 1.46
CA LYS A 56 5.91 -1.06 2.22
C LYS A 56 5.91 -0.32 3.57
N GLU A 57 5.54 0.95 3.56
CA GLU A 57 5.49 1.76 4.80
C GLU A 57 4.50 1.20 5.80
N PHE A 58 3.35 0.73 5.35
CA PHE A 58 2.37 0.10 6.23
C PHE A 58 2.91 -1.19 6.84
N ARG A 59 3.60 -2.01 6.06
CA ARG A 59 4.20 -3.24 6.57
C ARG A 59 5.31 -2.97 7.57
N ASP A 60 6.14 -1.97 7.29
CA ASP A 60 7.21 -1.55 8.19
C ASP A 60 6.63 -1.05 9.52
N LEU A 61 5.56 -0.27 9.46
CA LEU A 61 4.89 0.22 10.64
C LEU A 61 4.28 -0.92 11.47
N ALA A 62 3.64 -1.88 10.80
CA ALA A 62 3.09 -3.05 11.47
C ALA A 62 4.17 -3.82 12.21
N GLN A 63 5.35 -3.97 11.60
CA GLN A 63 6.49 -4.65 12.23
C GLN A 63 6.98 -3.89 13.46
N LYS A 64 7.06 -2.56 13.37
CA LYS A 64 7.47 -1.73 14.51
C LYS A 64 6.50 -1.82 15.69
N VAL A 65 5.20 -1.83 15.39
CA VAL A 65 4.17 -1.98 16.41
C VAL A 65 4.28 -3.34 17.09
N LYS A 66 4.54 -4.38 16.31
CA LYS A 66 4.70 -5.75 16.81
C LYS A 66 5.90 -5.87 17.75
N GLU A 67 6.99 -5.17 17.45
CA GLU A 67 8.22 -5.21 18.25
C GLU A 67 8.08 -4.48 19.60
N ASN A 68 7.13 -3.60 19.73
CA ASN A 68 6.87 -2.90 20.97
C ASN A 68 5.81 -3.65 21.80
#